data_6e925a9cdc7e4fba69a9a31f5f1b7492
#
_entry.id   6e925a9cdc7e4fba69a9a31f5f1b7492
#
_cell.length_a   1.000
_cell.length_b   1.000
_cell.length_c   1.000
_cell.angle_alpha   90.00
_cell.angle_beta   90.00
_cell.angle_gamma   90.00
#
_symmetry.space_group_name_H-M   'P 1'
#
loop_
_entity.id
_entity.type
_entity.pdbx_description
1 polymer ?
#
loop_
_entity_poly.entity_id
_entity_poly.type
_entity_poly.pdbx_seq_one_letter_code
_entity_poly.pdbx_strand_id
1 'polypeptide(L)'
;HKGRMMKIHKLHIKGFKSVADLTLENVSPFLVLAGANGSGKSNITDALAFLGDVVKQGATQARTRFGGFAQIHCFKYRKEQRTTMQFALVLELDGAVYDYHLILRTLDAAPQIDETLRVNGQKVIDRPANGELHVRLGSASAMQVLPDYPKDMTALMLLGSLPLYEFLTNIKVFRIDPLAAKEPSRATTDASELDEYGRNVASVLSRLEAEPEFREQVQEWLGVFSL
;
A
#
# COMPACT_ATOMS: atom_id res chain seq x y z
N HIS A 1 -11.78 -17.10 11.13
CA HIS A 1 -10.78 -16.75 10.10
C HIS A 1 -9.41 -17.11 10.63
N LYS A 2 -8.70 -18.09 10.00
CA LYS A 2 -7.27 -18.31 10.24
C LYS A 2 -6.58 -17.00 9.93
N GLY A 3 -5.85 -16.43 10.89
CA GLY A 3 -5.07 -15.22 10.68
C GLY A 3 -4.19 -15.39 9.44
N ARG A 4 -4.35 -14.52 8.45
CA ARG A 4 -3.47 -14.49 7.28
C ARG A 4 -2.06 -14.20 7.75
N MET A 5 -1.13 -15.13 7.55
CA MET A 5 0.28 -14.84 7.83
C MET A 5 0.78 -13.85 6.79
N MET A 6 1.19 -12.66 7.25
CA MET A 6 1.73 -11.62 6.41
C MET A 6 3.05 -11.12 6.98
N LYS A 7 4.05 -10.98 6.10
CA LYS A 7 5.35 -10.40 6.45
C LYS A 7 5.80 -9.47 5.33
N ILE A 8 6.06 -8.21 5.66
CA ILE A 8 6.59 -7.22 4.70
C ILE A 8 8.11 -7.17 4.90
N HIS A 9 8.85 -7.73 3.96
CA HIS A 9 10.31 -7.73 3.98
C HIS A 9 10.89 -6.39 3.57
N LYS A 10 10.27 -5.74 2.57
CA LYS A 10 10.73 -4.46 2.05
C LYS A 10 9.57 -3.63 1.51
N LEU A 11 9.60 -2.32 1.81
CA LEU A 11 8.75 -1.30 1.21
C LEU A 11 9.64 -0.15 0.76
N HIS A 12 9.62 0.16 -0.54
CA HIS A 12 10.32 1.31 -1.11
C HIS A 12 9.32 2.26 -1.77
N ILE A 13 9.38 3.53 -1.42
CA ILE A 13 8.54 4.60 -1.97
C ILE A 13 9.46 5.73 -2.44
N LYS A 14 9.25 6.19 -3.67
CA LYS A 14 10.06 7.25 -4.26
C LYS A 14 9.21 8.24 -5.03
N GLY A 15 9.38 9.54 -4.71
CA GLY A 15 8.76 10.63 -5.45
C GLY A 15 7.33 11.00 -5.06
N PHE A 16 6.86 10.62 -3.85
CA PHE A 16 5.51 10.95 -3.37
C PHE A 16 5.54 12.05 -2.30
N LYS A 17 4.87 13.18 -2.55
CA LYS A 17 4.77 14.34 -1.61
C LYS A 17 6.13 14.73 -1.01
N SER A 18 6.32 14.60 0.30
CA SER A 18 7.60 14.83 0.97
C SER A 18 8.55 13.63 0.93
N VAL A 19 8.06 12.46 0.49
CA VAL A 19 8.87 11.23 0.39
C VAL A 19 9.66 11.25 -0.92
N ALA A 20 10.88 11.76 -0.87
CA ALA A 20 11.76 11.77 -2.03
C ALA A 20 12.25 10.35 -2.34
N ASP A 21 12.80 9.65 -1.33
CA ASP A 21 13.29 8.28 -1.43
C ASP A 21 13.29 7.66 -0.03
N LEU A 22 12.49 6.63 0.18
CA LEU A 22 12.35 5.95 1.47
C LEU A 22 12.34 4.44 1.27
N THR A 23 13.19 3.74 2.00
CA THR A 23 13.16 2.28 2.10
C THR A 23 12.95 1.87 3.55
N LEU A 24 11.97 0.99 3.78
CA LEU A 24 11.71 0.34 5.06
C LEU A 24 11.91 -1.17 4.88
N GLU A 25 12.60 -1.80 5.83
CA GLU A 25 12.84 -3.24 5.84
C GLU A 25 12.20 -3.89 7.06
N ASN A 26 11.74 -5.12 6.90
CA ASN A 26 11.08 -5.91 7.95
C ASN A 26 9.94 -5.13 8.65
N VAL A 27 9.05 -4.57 7.84
CA VAL A 27 7.94 -3.76 8.30
C VAL A 27 6.89 -4.65 8.95
N SER A 28 6.46 -4.30 10.16
CA SER A 28 5.31 -4.96 10.78
C SER A 28 4.06 -4.80 9.90
N PRO A 29 3.21 -5.84 9.77
CA PRO A 29 1.91 -5.73 9.12
C PRO A 29 1.02 -4.62 9.70
N PHE A 30 1.24 -4.32 10.97
CA PHE A 30 0.62 -3.20 11.67
C PHE A 30 1.65 -2.10 11.90
N LEU A 31 1.85 -1.24 10.89
CA LEU A 31 2.78 -0.12 10.98
C LEU A 31 2.10 1.06 11.70
N VAL A 32 2.53 1.33 12.92
CA VAL A 32 2.19 2.56 13.64
C VAL A 32 3.30 3.58 13.45
N LEU A 33 2.97 4.68 12.80
CA LEU A 33 3.88 5.79 12.60
C LEU A 33 3.69 6.80 13.74
N ALA A 34 4.53 6.73 14.77
CA ALA A 34 4.55 7.67 15.88
C ALA A 34 5.60 8.79 15.66
N GLY A 35 5.33 10.00 16.16
CA GLY A 35 6.25 11.15 16.10
C GLY A 35 5.54 12.50 15.90
N ALA A 36 6.29 13.61 15.95
CA ALA A 36 5.73 14.95 15.86
C ALA A 36 4.96 15.22 14.56
N ASN A 37 3.93 16.06 14.62
CA ASN A 37 3.20 16.51 13.44
C ASN A 37 4.17 17.18 12.46
N GLY A 38 4.02 16.89 11.16
CA GLY A 38 4.90 17.44 10.12
C GLY A 38 6.12 16.58 9.76
N SER A 39 6.39 15.48 10.45
CA SER A 39 7.55 14.60 10.16
C SER A 39 7.38 13.66 8.94
N GLY A 40 6.35 13.89 8.11
CA GLY A 40 6.14 13.11 6.87
C GLY A 40 5.44 11.76 7.03
N LYS A 41 5.06 11.37 8.26
CA LYS A 41 4.37 10.08 8.54
C LYS A 41 3.08 9.88 7.76
N SER A 42 2.21 10.89 7.75
CA SER A 42 0.96 10.87 6.97
C SER A 42 1.21 10.70 5.47
N ASN A 43 2.38 11.13 4.97
CA ASN A 43 2.72 10.96 3.56
C ASN A 43 3.06 9.51 3.19
N ILE A 44 3.55 8.69 4.13
CA ILE A 44 3.77 7.25 3.89
C ILE A 44 2.43 6.53 3.79
N THR A 45 1.50 6.81 4.71
CA THR A 45 0.16 6.22 4.68
C THR A 45 -0.63 6.68 3.45
N ASP A 46 -0.54 7.96 3.10
CA ASP A 46 -1.15 8.49 1.87
C ASP A 46 -0.53 7.84 0.60
N ALA A 47 0.78 7.57 0.60
CA ALA A 47 1.45 6.88 -0.51
C ALA A 47 0.93 5.45 -0.70
N LEU A 48 0.73 4.71 0.39
CA LEU A 48 0.16 3.36 0.35
C LEU A 48 -1.31 3.38 -0.10
N ALA A 49 -2.10 4.34 0.37
CA ALA A 49 -3.48 4.53 -0.09
C ALA A 49 -3.54 4.88 -1.58
N PHE A 50 -2.63 5.74 -2.04
CA PHE A 50 -2.49 6.08 -3.46
C PHE A 50 -2.10 4.85 -4.30
N LEU A 51 -1.14 4.03 -3.85
CA LEU A 51 -0.77 2.79 -4.51
C LEU A 51 -1.97 1.85 -4.64
N GLY A 52 -2.75 1.66 -3.57
CA GLY A 52 -3.97 0.86 -3.60
C GLY A 52 -4.99 1.37 -4.63
N ASP A 53 -5.15 2.69 -4.72
CA ASP A 53 -6.03 3.33 -5.70
C ASP A 53 -5.53 3.14 -7.14
N VAL A 54 -4.22 3.26 -7.39
CA VAL A 54 -3.60 2.97 -8.70
C VAL A 54 -3.85 1.53 -9.12
N VAL A 55 -3.66 0.58 -8.21
CA VAL A 55 -3.92 -0.85 -8.49
C VAL A 55 -5.41 -1.09 -8.78
N LYS A 56 -6.31 -0.41 -8.07
CA LYS A 56 -7.76 -0.61 -8.20
C LYS A 56 -8.39 0.08 -9.41
N GLN A 57 -7.91 1.28 -9.79
CA GLN A 57 -8.58 2.15 -10.76
C GLN A 57 -7.68 2.69 -11.88
N GLY A 58 -6.37 2.44 -11.80
CA GLY A 58 -5.38 2.99 -12.71
C GLY A 58 -4.81 4.34 -12.26
N ALA A 59 -3.68 4.72 -12.86
CA ALA A 59 -2.90 5.89 -12.44
C ALA A 59 -3.61 7.22 -12.72
N THR A 60 -4.36 7.33 -13.82
CA THR A 60 -5.09 8.57 -14.18
C THR A 60 -6.18 8.86 -13.15
N GLN A 61 -6.99 7.88 -12.79
CA GLN A 61 -8.08 8.05 -11.83
C GLN A 61 -7.54 8.30 -10.42
N ALA A 62 -6.53 7.53 -10.00
CA ALA A 62 -5.88 7.72 -8.70
C ALA A 62 -5.29 9.13 -8.57
N ARG A 63 -4.57 9.62 -9.60
CA ARG A 63 -4.04 10.99 -9.63
C ARG A 63 -5.15 12.03 -9.43
N THR A 64 -6.26 11.89 -10.14
CA THR A 64 -7.39 12.82 -10.05
C THR A 64 -8.00 12.83 -8.66
N ARG A 65 -8.23 11.66 -8.08
CA ARG A 65 -8.81 11.52 -6.72
C ARG A 65 -7.93 12.12 -5.63
N PHE A 66 -6.63 12.07 -5.80
CA PHE A 66 -5.67 12.63 -4.84
C PHE A 66 -5.33 14.10 -5.11
N GLY A 67 -6.09 14.81 -5.94
CA GLY A 67 -5.97 16.25 -6.15
C GLY A 67 -5.02 16.68 -7.27
N GLY A 68 -4.58 15.74 -8.11
CA GLY A 68 -3.73 16.02 -9.26
C GLY A 68 -2.23 15.90 -9.00
N PHE A 69 -1.45 15.98 -10.06
CA PHE A 69 0.01 15.79 -10.06
C PHE A 69 0.72 16.63 -8.99
N ALA A 70 0.40 17.92 -8.90
CA ALA A 70 1.06 18.83 -7.97
C ALA A 70 0.86 18.47 -6.49
N GLN A 71 -0.23 17.77 -6.17
CA GLN A 71 -0.57 17.37 -4.80
C GLN A 71 0.10 16.05 -4.38
N ILE A 72 0.38 15.17 -5.32
CA ILE A 72 0.91 13.83 -5.04
C ILE A 72 2.40 13.70 -5.30
N HIS A 73 2.97 14.48 -6.24
CA HIS A 73 4.35 14.32 -6.65
C HIS A 73 5.33 15.11 -5.76
N CYS A 74 6.52 14.54 -5.57
CA CYS A 74 7.55 15.15 -4.73
C CYS A 74 8.05 16.47 -5.33
N PHE A 75 7.98 17.55 -4.52
CA PHE A 75 8.40 18.88 -4.95
C PHE A 75 9.88 18.95 -5.38
N LYS A 76 10.76 18.22 -4.67
CA LYS A 76 12.17 18.12 -5.03
C LYS A 76 12.35 17.57 -6.46
N TYR A 77 11.61 16.52 -6.79
CA TYR A 77 11.67 15.89 -8.11
C TYR A 77 11.14 16.79 -9.23
N ARG A 78 10.10 17.59 -8.93
CA ARG A 78 9.59 18.57 -9.90
C ARG A 78 10.62 19.64 -10.25
N LYS A 79 11.40 20.10 -9.28
CA LYS A 79 12.51 21.03 -9.52
C LYS A 79 13.60 20.42 -10.43
N GLU A 80 13.78 19.10 -10.36
CA GLU A 80 14.70 18.34 -11.20
C GLU A 80 14.07 17.88 -12.53
N GLN A 81 12.87 18.35 -12.85
CA GLN A 81 12.05 17.96 -14.02
C GLN A 81 11.79 16.45 -14.12
N ARG A 82 11.78 15.76 -13.00
CA ARG A 82 11.40 14.35 -12.91
C ARG A 82 9.90 14.25 -12.69
N THR A 83 9.21 13.43 -13.48
CA THR A 83 7.77 13.21 -13.41
C THR A 83 7.41 11.77 -13.01
N THR A 84 8.38 11.04 -12.48
CA THR A 84 8.23 9.63 -12.08
C THR A 84 7.91 9.48 -10.60
N MET A 85 7.20 8.41 -10.29
CA MET A 85 6.97 7.91 -8.94
C MET A 85 7.17 6.40 -8.92
N GLN A 86 7.74 5.85 -7.85
CA GLN A 86 8.07 4.42 -7.80
C GLN A 86 7.61 3.81 -6.49
N PHE A 87 7.15 2.57 -6.58
CA PHE A 87 6.83 1.69 -5.46
C PHE A 87 7.48 0.35 -5.69
N ALA A 88 8.11 -0.21 -4.65
CA ALA A 88 8.58 -1.58 -4.66
C ALA A 88 8.24 -2.24 -3.33
N LEU A 89 7.67 -3.45 -3.40
CA LEU A 89 7.29 -4.23 -2.23
C LEU A 89 7.81 -5.65 -2.38
N VAL A 90 8.44 -6.14 -1.32
CA VAL A 90 8.71 -7.57 -1.15
C VAL A 90 7.96 -8.03 0.09
N LEU A 91 7.01 -8.91 -0.09
CA LEU A 91 6.15 -9.38 1.00
C LEU A 91 5.80 -10.85 0.85
N GLU A 92 5.53 -11.49 1.98
CA GLU A 92 5.04 -12.85 2.06
C GLU A 92 3.58 -12.83 2.50
N LEU A 93 2.71 -13.48 1.73
CA LEU A 93 1.29 -13.63 2.03
C LEU A 93 0.93 -15.11 1.85
N ASP A 94 0.38 -15.71 2.91
CA ASP A 94 -0.08 -17.10 2.90
C ASP A 94 0.97 -18.10 2.38
N GLY A 95 2.26 -17.88 2.70
CA GLY A 95 3.39 -18.71 2.32
C GLY A 95 3.94 -18.47 0.90
N ALA A 96 3.41 -17.51 0.16
CA ALA A 96 3.95 -17.09 -1.12
C ALA A 96 4.68 -15.75 -1.03
N VAL A 97 5.85 -15.65 -1.66
CA VAL A 97 6.65 -14.42 -1.71
C VAL A 97 6.34 -13.65 -2.98
N TYR A 98 5.92 -12.40 -2.81
CA TYR A 98 5.61 -11.45 -3.87
C TYR A 98 6.69 -10.38 -3.92
N ASP A 99 7.28 -10.18 -5.09
CA ASP A 99 8.22 -9.11 -5.39
C ASP A 99 7.58 -8.24 -6.49
N TYR A 100 7.03 -7.09 -6.09
CA TYR A 100 6.22 -6.21 -6.93
C TYR A 100 6.87 -4.84 -7.07
N HIS A 101 7.08 -4.43 -8.33
CA HIS A 101 7.62 -3.14 -8.70
C HIS A 101 6.68 -2.40 -9.63
N LEU A 102 6.42 -1.14 -9.30
CA LEU A 102 5.58 -0.24 -10.07
C LEU A 102 6.30 1.09 -10.26
N ILE A 103 6.44 1.54 -11.51
CA ILE A 103 6.93 2.87 -11.84
C ILE A 103 5.84 3.60 -12.61
N LEU A 104 5.45 4.75 -12.12
CA LEU A 104 4.53 5.66 -12.78
C LEU A 104 5.35 6.73 -13.48
N ARG A 105 5.21 6.80 -14.81
CA ARG A 105 5.88 7.81 -15.66
C ARG A 105 4.89 8.82 -16.17
N THR A 106 5.39 9.98 -16.59
CA THR A 106 4.61 11.06 -17.21
C THR A 106 3.33 11.40 -16.41
N LEU A 107 3.46 11.41 -15.07
CA LEU A 107 2.35 11.70 -14.16
C LEU A 107 1.75 13.10 -14.33
N ASP A 108 2.50 14.03 -14.89
CA ASP A 108 2.10 15.41 -15.21
C ASP A 108 1.19 15.51 -16.45
N ALA A 109 1.28 14.54 -17.35
CA ALA A 109 0.52 14.50 -18.60
C ALA A 109 -0.35 13.24 -18.69
N ALA A 110 0.05 12.25 -19.47
CA ALA A 110 -0.62 10.97 -19.64
C ALA A 110 0.15 9.87 -18.89
N PRO A 111 -0.31 9.43 -17.71
CA PRO A 111 0.37 8.42 -16.93
C PRO A 111 0.64 7.13 -17.72
N GLN A 112 1.84 6.60 -17.55
CA GLN A 112 2.26 5.32 -18.09
C GLN A 112 2.85 4.47 -16.96
N ILE A 113 2.57 3.17 -16.98
CA ILE A 113 2.98 2.22 -15.95
C ILE A 113 4.03 1.27 -16.51
N ASP A 114 5.19 1.21 -15.83
CA ASP A 114 6.09 0.05 -15.92
C ASP A 114 5.77 -0.84 -14.72
N GLU A 115 5.65 -2.14 -14.93
CA GLU A 115 5.19 -3.05 -13.90
C GLU A 115 5.91 -4.39 -13.97
N THR A 116 6.38 -4.89 -12.84
CA THR A 116 6.97 -6.22 -12.73
C THR A 116 6.44 -6.90 -11.48
N LEU A 117 6.01 -8.15 -11.61
CA LEU A 117 5.65 -9.01 -10.49
C LEU A 117 6.35 -10.36 -10.63
N ARG A 118 6.99 -10.79 -9.54
CA ARG A 118 7.45 -12.16 -9.34
C ARG A 118 6.69 -12.79 -8.17
N VAL A 119 6.28 -14.02 -8.34
CA VAL A 119 5.67 -14.84 -7.27
C VAL A 119 6.56 -16.05 -7.06
N ASN A 120 7.12 -16.22 -5.87
CA ASN A 120 8.11 -17.24 -5.54
C ASN A 120 9.27 -17.27 -6.56
N GLY A 121 9.74 -16.09 -6.97
CA GLY A 121 10.81 -15.92 -7.97
C GLY A 121 10.37 -16.07 -9.44
N GLN A 122 9.20 -16.63 -9.71
CA GLN A 122 8.69 -16.77 -11.07
C GLN A 122 8.04 -15.47 -11.56
N LYS A 123 8.44 -15.01 -12.74
CA LYS A 123 7.86 -13.81 -13.35
C LYS A 123 6.40 -14.06 -13.76
N VAL A 124 5.51 -13.18 -13.31
CA VAL A 124 4.06 -13.23 -13.56
C VAL A 124 3.59 -12.00 -14.37
N ILE A 125 4.19 -10.84 -14.11
CA ILE A 125 3.98 -9.61 -14.88
C ILE A 125 5.34 -9.08 -15.31
N ASP A 126 5.43 -8.64 -16.57
CA ASP A 126 6.58 -7.94 -17.13
C ASP A 126 6.09 -6.90 -18.14
N ARG A 127 6.16 -5.64 -17.74
CA ARG A 127 5.80 -4.50 -18.57
C ARG A 127 6.89 -3.44 -18.47
N PRO A 128 7.90 -3.49 -19.37
CA PRO A 128 8.96 -2.49 -19.38
C PRO A 128 8.46 -1.14 -19.92
N ALA A 129 9.25 -0.08 -19.70
CA ALA A 129 8.98 1.24 -20.25
C ALA A 129 8.75 1.18 -21.77
N ASN A 130 7.64 1.74 -22.23
CA ASN A 130 7.24 1.73 -23.65
C ASN A 130 7.14 0.33 -24.30
N GLY A 131 7.16 -0.74 -23.49
CA GLY A 131 7.04 -2.12 -23.95
C GLY A 131 5.62 -2.66 -23.87
N GLU A 132 5.44 -3.83 -24.45
CA GLU A 132 4.20 -4.59 -24.38
C GLU A 132 4.06 -5.25 -23.00
N LEU A 133 2.81 -5.46 -22.59
CA LEU A 133 2.51 -6.21 -21.39
C LEU A 133 2.65 -7.71 -21.64
N HIS A 134 3.51 -8.35 -20.89
CA HIS A 134 3.60 -9.79 -20.77
C HIS A 134 3.02 -10.21 -19.41
N VAL A 135 2.03 -11.09 -19.40
CA VAL A 135 1.36 -11.52 -18.17
C VAL A 135 1.05 -13.02 -18.20
N ARG A 136 1.16 -13.66 -17.04
CA ARG A 136 0.77 -15.05 -16.84
C ARG A 136 -0.62 -15.10 -16.25
N LEU A 137 -1.60 -15.52 -17.04
CA LEU A 137 -3.01 -15.59 -16.61
C LEU A 137 -3.37 -17.02 -16.19
N GLY A 138 -4.01 -17.14 -15.03
CA GLY A 138 -4.48 -18.42 -14.48
C GLY A 138 -3.35 -19.44 -14.32
N SER A 139 -3.60 -20.68 -14.75
CA SER A 139 -2.64 -21.80 -14.70
C SER A 139 -1.75 -21.90 -15.95
N ALA A 140 -1.72 -20.84 -16.80
CA ALA A 140 -0.92 -20.88 -18.02
C ALA A 140 0.57 -21.06 -17.72
N SER A 141 1.23 -21.96 -18.46
CA SER A 141 2.67 -22.21 -18.32
C SER A 141 3.52 -21.10 -18.93
N ALA A 142 3.00 -20.40 -19.94
CA ALA A 142 3.69 -19.32 -20.66
C ALA A 142 3.09 -17.95 -20.37
N MET A 143 3.91 -16.91 -20.53
CA MET A 143 3.46 -15.53 -20.51
C MET A 143 2.67 -15.22 -21.78
N GLN A 144 1.56 -14.50 -21.65
CA GLN A 144 0.75 -14.01 -22.75
C GLN A 144 1.10 -12.55 -23.03
N VAL A 145 1.11 -12.15 -24.27
CA VAL A 145 1.38 -10.76 -24.68
C VAL A 145 0.05 -10.04 -24.91
N LEU A 146 -0.12 -8.89 -24.28
CA LEU A 146 -1.29 -8.00 -24.42
C LEU A 146 -0.82 -6.63 -24.97
N PRO A 147 -0.72 -6.47 -26.29
CA PRO A 147 -0.10 -5.27 -26.88
C PRO A 147 -0.91 -4.00 -26.66
N ASP A 148 -2.24 -4.11 -26.62
CA ASP A 148 -3.17 -2.98 -26.52
C ASP A 148 -3.68 -2.73 -25.08
N TYR A 149 -3.01 -3.30 -24.07
CA TYR A 149 -3.42 -3.08 -22.70
C TYR A 149 -3.23 -1.61 -22.29
N PRO A 150 -4.22 -0.96 -21.64
CA PRO A 150 -4.15 0.46 -21.29
C PRO A 150 -2.90 0.82 -20.52
N LYS A 151 -2.22 1.89 -20.94
CA LYS A 151 -0.90 2.27 -20.42
C LYS A 151 -0.92 2.75 -18.97
N ASP A 152 -2.05 3.28 -18.51
CA ASP A 152 -2.27 3.81 -17.16
C ASP A 152 -2.95 2.81 -16.20
N MET A 153 -3.24 1.59 -16.66
CA MET A 153 -3.83 0.52 -15.84
C MET A 153 -2.77 -0.49 -15.44
N THR A 154 -2.81 -0.96 -14.19
CA THR A 154 -1.92 -2.05 -13.73
C THR A 154 -2.36 -3.39 -14.30
N ALA A 155 -1.41 -4.25 -14.66
CA ALA A 155 -1.69 -5.62 -15.04
C ALA A 155 -2.12 -6.48 -13.85
N LEU A 156 -1.79 -6.06 -12.62
CA LEU A 156 -2.24 -6.72 -11.40
C LEU A 156 -3.77 -6.79 -11.29
N MET A 157 -4.50 -5.84 -11.93
CA MET A 157 -5.96 -5.88 -12.01
C MET A 157 -6.48 -7.15 -12.72
N LEU A 158 -5.74 -7.66 -13.70
CA LEU A 158 -6.09 -8.90 -14.41
C LEU A 158 -5.94 -10.14 -13.51
N LEU A 159 -5.22 -9.99 -12.42
CA LEU A 159 -4.90 -11.03 -11.45
C LEU A 159 -5.62 -10.80 -10.12
N GLY A 160 -6.87 -10.34 -10.17
CA GLY A 160 -7.67 -9.97 -9.00
C GLY A 160 -7.88 -11.09 -7.97
N SER A 161 -7.64 -12.34 -8.35
CA SER A 161 -7.64 -13.49 -7.43
C SER A 161 -6.35 -13.67 -6.63
N LEU A 162 -5.28 -12.94 -6.97
CA LEU A 162 -4.04 -13.01 -6.20
C LEU A 162 -4.19 -12.33 -4.83
N PRO A 163 -3.67 -12.94 -3.75
CA PRO A 163 -3.63 -12.32 -2.43
C PRO A 163 -2.99 -10.91 -2.42
N LEU A 164 -2.00 -10.67 -3.28
CA LEU A 164 -1.37 -9.36 -3.42
C LEU A 164 -2.36 -8.28 -3.87
N TYR A 165 -3.23 -8.57 -4.86
CA TYR A 165 -4.26 -7.62 -5.32
C TYR A 165 -5.21 -7.25 -4.18
N GLU A 166 -5.73 -8.25 -3.49
CA GLU A 166 -6.62 -8.04 -2.33
C GLU A 166 -5.93 -7.25 -1.23
N PHE A 167 -4.68 -7.57 -0.92
CA PHE A 167 -3.89 -6.82 0.06
C PHE A 167 -3.76 -5.34 -0.31
N LEU A 168 -3.29 -5.03 -1.52
CA LEU A 168 -3.04 -3.64 -1.93
C LEU A 168 -4.33 -2.82 -2.06
N THR A 169 -5.42 -3.41 -2.53
CA THR A 169 -6.70 -2.71 -2.71
C THR A 169 -7.50 -2.55 -1.43
N ASN A 170 -7.16 -3.28 -0.36
CA ASN A 170 -7.78 -3.19 0.96
C ASN A 170 -6.90 -2.50 2.00
N ILE A 171 -5.83 -1.81 1.61
CA ILE A 171 -5.05 -0.99 2.53
C ILE A 171 -5.95 0.09 3.12
N LYS A 172 -6.18 0.02 4.43
CA LYS A 172 -6.93 1.03 5.18
C LYS A 172 -5.96 1.95 5.92
N VAL A 173 -6.12 3.25 5.73
CA VAL A 173 -5.35 4.27 6.44
C VAL A 173 -6.23 4.85 7.53
N PHE A 174 -5.84 4.63 8.78
CA PHE A 174 -6.53 5.20 9.94
C PHE A 174 -5.77 6.43 10.43
N ARG A 175 -6.48 7.54 10.61
CA ARG A 175 -5.94 8.77 11.20
C ARG A 175 -6.55 8.95 12.57
N ILE A 176 -5.91 8.36 13.58
CA ILE A 176 -6.38 8.49 14.97
C ILE A 176 -6.21 9.95 15.38
N ASP A 177 -7.32 10.63 15.60
CA ASP A 177 -7.36 11.96 16.23
C ASP A 177 -7.39 11.75 17.76
N PRO A 178 -6.33 12.16 18.49
CA PRO A 178 -6.30 12.00 19.94
C PRO A 178 -7.41 12.75 20.67
N LEU A 179 -7.98 13.78 20.07
CA LEU A 179 -9.11 14.53 20.65
C LEU A 179 -10.42 13.77 20.41
N ALA A 180 -10.63 13.25 19.20
CA ALA A 180 -11.80 12.45 18.89
C ALA A 180 -11.83 11.12 19.67
N ALA A 181 -10.66 10.52 19.95
CA ALA A 181 -10.55 9.30 20.76
C ALA A 181 -10.86 9.52 22.24
N LYS A 182 -10.84 10.78 22.73
CA LYS A 182 -11.24 11.13 24.12
C LYS A 182 -12.73 11.37 24.28
N GLU A 183 -13.47 11.54 23.20
CA GLU A 183 -14.93 11.63 23.29
C GLU A 183 -15.50 10.28 23.72
N PRO A 184 -16.50 10.25 24.66
CA PRO A 184 -17.16 9.01 25.02
C PRO A 184 -17.72 8.37 23.75
N SER A 185 -17.18 7.22 23.36
CA SER A 185 -17.74 6.49 22.23
C SER A 185 -19.17 6.14 22.56
N ARG A 186 -20.14 6.68 21.81
CA ARG A 186 -21.47 6.06 21.80
C ARG A 186 -21.22 4.62 21.38
N ALA A 187 -21.65 3.68 22.21
CA ALA A 187 -21.52 2.26 21.92
C ALA A 187 -22.13 1.99 20.54
N THR A 188 -21.30 2.09 19.51
CA THR A 188 -21.68 1.70 18.18
C THR A 188 -21.63 0.19 18.16
N THR A 189 -22.72 -0.41 17.75
CA THR A 189 -22.99 -1.84 17.72
C THR A 189 -21.98 -2.64 16.88
N ASP A 190 -21.06 -1.99 16.20
CA ASP A 190 -20.06 -2.64 15.36
C ASP A 190 -18.63 -2.29 15.78
N ALA A 191 -18.10 -3.12 16.72
CA ALA A 191 -16.69 -3.10 17.11
C ALA A 191 -15.81 -3.96 16.16
N SER A 192 -16.36 -4.38 15.01
CA SER A 192 -15.66 -5.26 14.06
C SER A 192 -14.55 -4.56 13.32
N GLU A 193 -14.69 -3.26 13.07
CA GLU A 193 -13.71 -2.44 12.36
C GLU A 193 -13.43 -1.12 13.07
N LEU A 194 -12.19 -0.65 12.98
CA LEU A 194 -11.81 0.67 13.47
C LEU A 194 -12.44 1.77 12.60
N ASP A 195 -13.03 2.79 13.24
CA ASP A 195 -13.50 4.01 12.58
C ASP A 195 -12.32 4.79 11.99
N GLU A 196 -12.53 5.50 10.89
CA GLU A 196 -11.50 6.25 10.17
C GLU A 196 -10.74 7.26 11.05
N TYR A 197 -11.40 7.81 12.07
CA TYR A 197 -10.84 8.77 13.03
C TYR A 197 -10.52 8.17 14.39
N GLY A 198 -10.73 6.87 14.58
CA GLY A 198 -10.45 6.14 15.83
C GLY A 198 -11.44 6.43 16.96
N ARG A 199 -12.65 6.92 16.67
CA ARG A 199 -13.65 7.23 17.70
C ARG A 199 -14.08 5.99 18.48
N ASN A 200 -14.04 4.83 17.86
CA ASN A 200 -14.38 3.53 18.48
C ASN A 200 -13.16 2.72 18.89
N VAL A 201 -11.97 3.34 18.99
CA VAL A 201 -10.72 2.65 19.31
C VAL A 201 -10.81 1.85 20.61
N ALA A 202 -11.47 2.39 21.64
CA ALA A 202 -11.63 1.70 22.92
C ALA A 202 -12.46 0.41 22.78
N SER A 203 -13.53 0.44 21.99
CA SER A 203 -14.39 -0.74 21.75
C SER A 203 -13.67 -1.80 20.93
N VAL A 204 -12.89 -1.38 19.92
CA VAL A 204 -12.08 -2.28 19.08
C VAL A 204 -10.95 -2.92 19.90
N LEU A 205 -10.22 -2.13 20.71
CA LEU A 205 -9.17 -2.63 21.59
C LEU A 205 -9.71 -3.62 22.61
N SER A 206 -10.85 -3.30 23.25
CA SER A 206 -11.48 -4.20 24.22
C SER A 206 -11.87 -5.55 23.61
N ARG A 207 -12.31 -5.56 22.34
CA ARG A 207 -12.57 -6.80 21.61
C ARG A 207 -11.29 -7.57 21.31
N LEU A 208 -10.26 -6.87 20.83
CA LEU A 208 -8.98 -7.48 20.45
C LEU A 208 -8.18 -7.98 21.67
N GLU A 209 -8.35 -7.36 22.85
CA GLU A 209 -7.80 -7.87 24.11
C GLU A 209 -8.29 -9.27 24.47
N ALA A 210 -9.45 -9.67 23.98
CA ALA A 210 -9.99 -11.02 24.18
C ALA A 210 -9.26 -12.07 23.31
N GLU A 211 -8.49 -11.66 22.30
CA GLU A 211 -7.73 -12.54 21.41
C GLU A 211 -6.29 -12.71 21.94
N PRO A 212 -5.86 -13.94 22.33
CA PRO A 212 -4.53 -14.17 22.93
C PRO A 212 -3.38 -13.73 22.05
N GLU A 213 -3.44 -14.01 20.74
CA GLU A 213 -2.40 -13.67 19.76
C GLU A 213 -2.20 -12.14 19.64
N PHE A 214 -3.28 -11.38 19.70
CA PHE A 214 -3.21 -9.92 19.65
C PHE A 214 -2.59 -9.33 20.92
N ARG A 215 -2.94 -9.90 22.09
CA ARG A 215 -2.37 -9.48 23.37
C ARG A 215 -0.87 -9.65 23.42
N GLU A 216 -0.32 -10.76 22.93
CA GLU A 216 1.12 -10.99 22.85
C GLU A 216 1.80 -9.99 21.92
N GLN A 217 1.25 -9.73 20.75
CA GLN A 217 1.79 -8.73 19.80
C GLN A 217 1.80 -7.32 20.37
N VAL A 218 0.74 -6.91 21.08
CA VAL A 218 0.69 -5.60 21.73
C VAL A 218 1.69 -5.49 22.88
N GLN A 219 1.86 -6.55 23.67
CA GLN A 219 2.84 -6.58 24.75
C GLN A 219 4.29 -6.51 24.23
N GLU A 220 4.59 -7.25 23.18
CA GLU A 220 5.89 -7.18 22.51
C GLU A 220 6.17 -5.76 21.98
N TRP A 221 5.16 -5.17 21.36
CA TRP A 221 5.24 -3.84 20.79
C TRP A 221 5.40 -2.74 21.86
N LEU A 222 4.65 -2.80 22.96
CA LEU A 222 4.79 -1.89 24.09
C LEU A 222 6.17 -2.05 24.78
N GLY A 223 6.74 -3.26 24.81
CA GLY A 223 8.07 -3.53 25.32
C GLY A 223 9.19 -2.78 24.58
N VAL A 224 8.99 -2.51 23.27
CA VAL A 224 9.95 -1.74 22.46
C VAL A 224 9.96 -0.25 22.82
N PHE A 225 8.87 0.29 23.38
CA PHE A 225 8.74 1.71 23.76
C PHE A 225 9.00 1.96 25.26
N SER A 226 9.31 0.93 26.03
CA SER A 226 9.55 1.02 27.48
C SER A 226 11.04 1.14 27.86
N LEU A 227 11.92 1.54 26.92
CA LEU A 227 13.34 1.80 27.11
C LEU A 227 13.65 3.30 27.07
#